data_30b0b1574f4edb50d7df9b149d499aa6
#
_entry.id   30b0b1574f4edb50d7df9b149d499aa6
#
_cell.length_a   1.000
_cell.length_b   1.000
_cell.length_c   1.000
_cell.angle_alpha   90.00
_cell.angle_beta   90.00
_cell.angle_gamma   90.00
#
_symmetry.space_group_name_H-M   'P 1'
#
loop_
_entity.id
_entity.type
_entity.pdbx_description
1 polymer ?
#
loop_
_entity_poly.entity_id
_entity_poly.type
_entity_poly.pdbx_seq_one_letter_code
_entity_poly.pdbx_strand_id
1 'polypeptide(L)'
;MKEERLVKRRVVPVVILTVLTLLFTFLMGIRNTMPLDEVVVLFFLDLIFLAVFIYFLEEERLLKQLPTEECNDFKSIAVVYGLGLVAFYISSYLPDYSSFSFCFAAAMAVVANREMALSTGIFLNLLAAYTQNWDIHVLMASVLLLLLGTMLALAGKEKHLHLWVQFISFFGTIVIVTSCYYAQDFIIKGRVFVLAAVIGGVNLLFLEILTRSLEPDV
;
A
#
# COMPACT_ATOMS: atom_id res chain seq x y z
N MET A 1 3.15 -3.37 36.85
CA MET A 1 1.77 -3.24 36.32
C MET A 1 1.62 -2.21 35.19
N LYS A 2 2.12 -0.98 35.31
CA LYS A 2 2.10 -0.01 34.19
C LYS A 2 3.02 -0.40 33.01
N GLU A 3 4.23 -0.86 33.28
CA GLU A 3 5.19 -1.32 32.27
C GLU A 3 4.72 -2.58 31.53
N GLU A 4 4.15 -3.57 32.23
CA GLU A 4 3.60 -4.77 31.59
C GLU A 4 2.43 -4.46 30.62
N ARG A 5 1.60 -3.48 30.95
CA ARG A 5 0.53 -3.02 30.05
C ARG A 5 1.08 -2.28 28.83
N LEU A 6 2.16 -1.54 28.98
CA LEU A 6 2.84 -0.86 27.88
C LEU A 6 3.51 -1.86 26.94
N VAL A 7 4.20 -2.87 27.49
CA VAL A 7 4.83 -3.94 26.69
C VAL A 7 3.76 -4.73 25.94
N LYS A 8 2.66 -5.16 26.58
CA LYS A 8 1.56 -5.85 25.90
C LYS A 8 0.92 -5.03 24.79
N ARG A 9 0.73 -3.72 24.99
CA ARG A 9 0.16 -2.83 23.97
C ARG A 9 1.04 -2.67 22.72
N ARG A 10 2.35 -2.92 22.84
CA ARG A 10 3.30 -2.81 21.72
C ARG A 10 3.53 -4.15 21.01
N VAL A 11 3.72 -5.20 21.78
CA VAL A 11 4.05 -6.53 21.25
C VAL A 11 2.89 -7.13 20.46
N VAL A 12 1.66 -6.98 20.95
CA VAL A 12 0.48 -7.60 20.31
C VAL A 12 0.27 -7.15 18.86
N PRO A 13 0.27 -5.85 18.53
CA PRO A 13 0.12 -5.41 17.12
C PRO A 13 1.26 -5.88 16.23
N VAL A 14 2.51 -5.87 16.73
CA VAL A 14 3.67 -6.35 15.98
C VAL A 14 3.54 -7.83 15.66
N VAL A 15 3.14 -8.65 16.65
CA VAL A 15 2.91 -10.09 16.42
C VAL A 15 1.78 -10.30 15.42
N ILE A 16 0.69 -9.54 15.51
CA ILE A 16 -0.43 -9.64 14.56
C ILE A 16 0.04 -9.29 13.15
N LEU A 17 0.78 -8.20 12.96
CA LEU A 17 1.31 -7.81 11.65
C LEU A 17 2.24 -8.89 11.09
N THR A 18 3.14 -9.43 11.91
CA THR A 18 4.04 -10.51 11.51
C THR A 18 3.26 -11.74 11.05
N VAL A 19 2.29 -12.18 11.85
CA VAL A 19 1.47 -13.35 11.51
C VAL A 19 0.67 -13.11 10.22
N LEU A 20 0.08 -11.92 10.07
CA LEU A 20 -0.68 -11.56 8.85
C LEU A 20 0.20 -11.54 7.60
N THR A 21 1.42 -11.00 7.69
CA THR A 21 2.36 -10.95 6.55
C THR A 21 2.80 -12.36 6.17
N LEU A 22 3.22 -13.17 7.13
CA LEU A 22 3.62 -14.58 6.88
C LEU A 22 2.45 -15.40 6.32
N LEU A 23 1.24 -15.20 6.84
CA LEU A 23 0.04 -15.85 6.33
C LEU A 23 -0.26 -15.43 4.88
N PHE A 24 -0.12 -14.15 4.56
CA PHE A 24 -0.29 -13.64 3.20
C PHE A 24 0.72 -14.31 2.25
N THR A 25 2.01 -14.30 2.59
CA THR A 25 3.06 -14.94 1.79
C THR A 25 2.79 -16.44 1.60
N PHE A 26 2.38 -17.13 2.66
CA PHE A 26 2.03 -18.55 2.59
C PHE A 26 0.84 -18.82 1.66
N LEU A 27 -0.24 -18.05 1.79
CA LEU A 27 -1.42 -18.18 0.92
C LEU A 27 -1.10 -17.89 -0.55
N MET A 28 -0.28 -16.87 -0.81
CA MET A 28 0.18 -16.56 -2.15
C MET A 28 1.08 -17.66 -2.71
N GLY A 29 1.99 -18.22 -1.90
CA GLY A 29 2.85 -19.34 -2.27
C GLY A 29 2.06 -20.60 -2.65
N ILE A 30 1.07 -21.00 -1.85
CA ILE A 30 0.19 -22.14 -2.16
C ILE A 30 -0.58 -21.89 -3.45
N ARG A 31 -1.17 -20.71 -3.58
CA ARG A 31 -1.98 -20.38 -4.74
C ARG A 31 -1.19 -20.45 -6.04
N ASN A 32 0.02 -19.93 -6.04
CA ASN A 32 0.87 -19.87 -7.24
C ASN A 32 1.78 -21.11 -7.38
N THR A 33 1.51 -22.17 -6.60
CA THR A 33 2.24 -23.44 -6.65
C THR A 33 3.76 -23.28 -6.52
N MET A 34 4.18 -22.31 -5.68
CA MET A 34 5.60 -22.06 -5.45
C MET A 34 6.27 -23.22 -4.71
N PRO A 35 7.52 -23.55 -5.02
CA PRO A 35 8.31 -24.50 -4.25
C PRO A 35 8.45 -24.06 -2.79
N LEU A 36 8.50 -25.01 -1.86
CA LEU A 36 8.48 -24.72 -0.43
C LEU A 36 9.73 -23.98 0.04
N ASP A 37 10.86 -24.21 -0.61
CA ASP A 37 12.11 -23.49 -0.39
C ASP A 37 12.02 -22.00 -0.75
N GLU A 38 11.35 -21.65 -1.83
CA GLU A 38 11.10 -20.26 -2.20
C GLU A 38 10.18 -19.56 -1.18
N VAL A 39 9.13 -20.23 -0.71
CA VAL A 39 8.25 -19.69 0.34
C VAL A 39 9.00 -19.43 1.64
N VAL A 40 9.92 -20.32 2.00
CA VAL A 40 10.78 -20.14 3.19
C VAL A 40 11.71 -18.94 3.03
N VAL A 41 12.31 -18.74 1.86
CA VAL A 41 13.12 -17.55 1.58
C VAL A 41 12.30 -16.27 1.71
N LEU A 42 11.06 -16.25 1.18
CA LEU A 42 10.17 -15.11 1.34
C LEU A 42 9.83 -14.83 2.80
N PHE A 43 9.63 -15.86 3.63
CA PHE A 43 9.41 -15.66 5.07
C PHE A 43 10.57 -14.95 5.76
N PHE A 44 11.82 -15.27 5.40
CA PHE A 44 12.97 -14.54 5.92
C PHE A 44 12.99 -13.08 5.46
N LEU A 45 12.65 -12.81 4.19
CA LEU A 45 12.53 -11.45 3.68
C LEU A 45 11.42 -10.67 4.41
N ASP A 46 10.27 -11.29 4.64
CA ASP A 46 9.17 -10.70 5.40
C ASP A 46 9.60 -10.32 6.83
N LEU A 47 10.32 -11.21 7.51
CA LEU A 47 10.83 -10.95 8.87
C LEU A 47 11.84 -9.81 8.90
N ILE A 48 12.75 -9.75 7.93
CA ILE A 48 13.72 -8.66 7.80
C ILE A 48 12.99 -7.33 7.56
N PHE A 49 12.04 -7.32 6.62
CA PHE A 49 11.26 -6.13 6.34
C PHE A 49 10.46 -5.66 7.55
N LEU A 50 9.78 -6.57 8.25
CA LEU A 50 9.02 -6.25 9.45
C LEU A 50 9.91 -5.70 10.56
N ALA A 51 11.12 -6.24 10.73
CA ALA A 51 12.09 -5.70 11.70
C ALA A 51 12.48 -4.25 11.36
N VAL A 52 12.75 -3.96 10.07
CA VAL A 52 13.02 -2.60 9.58
C VAL A 52 11.82 -1.69 9.77
N PHE A 53 10.62 -2.16 9.42
CA PHE A 53 9.37 -1.42 9.58
C PHE A 53 9.10 -1.04 11.04
N ILE A 54 9.29 -1.99 11.97
CA ILE A 54 9.13 -1.75 13.40
C ILE A 54 10.17 -0.76 13.90
N TYR A 55 11.42 -0.86 13.42
CA TYR A 55 12.47 0.08 13.75
C TYR A 55 12.10 1.52 13.37
N PHE A 56 11.64 1.74 12.14
CA PHE A 56 11.19 3.05 11.68
C PHE A 56 9.99 3.59 12.49
N LEU A 57 9.04 2.72 12.84
CA LEU A 57 7.90 3.11 13.68
C LEU A 57 8.34 3.59 15.06
N GLU A 58 9.31 2.93 15.68
CA GLU A 58 9.84 3.32 16.98
C GLU A 58 10.69 4.61 16.88
N GLU A 59 11.48 4.77 15.81
CA GLU A 59 12.27 5.98 15.58
C GLU A 59 11.39 7.21 15.40
N GLU A 60 10.34 7.15 14.58
CA GLU A 60 9.39 8.27 14.44
C GLU A 60 8.72 8.64 15.75
N ARG A 61 8.38 7.64 16.55
CA ARG A 61 7.78 7.86 17.84
C ARG A 61 8.71 8.56 18.81
N LEU A 62 10.00 8.21 18.80
CA LEU A 62 11.03 8.86 19.64
C LEU A 62 11.29 10.30 19.19
N LEU A 63 11.34 10.55 17.87
CA LEU A 63 11.59 11.88 17.32
C LEU A 63 10.44 12.85 17.55
N LYS A 64 9.18 12.38 17.49
CA LYS A 64 8.00 13.24 17.66
C LYS A 64 7.70 13.60 19.12
N GLN A 65 8.40 13.02 20.11
CA GLN A 65 8.12 13.20 21.54
C GLN A 65 6.62 13.12 21.88
N LEU A 66 5.91 12.22 21.21
CA LEU A 66 4.45 12.13 21.31
C LEU A 66 4.04 11.78 22.74
N PRO A 67 3.11 12.52 23.34
CA PRO A 67 2.55 12.15 24.63
C PRO A 67 1.91 10.77 24.54
N THR A 68 2.02 10.01 25.62
CA THR A 68 1.66 8.60 25.75
C THR A 68 0.19 8.27 25.47
N GLU A 69 -0.64 9.25 25.15
CA GLU A 69 -2.08 9.08 24.88
C GLU A 69 -2.41 8.71 23.42
N GLU A 70 -1.53 8.96 22.45
CA GLU A 70 -1.78 8.72 21.02
C GLU A 70 -1.44 7.28 20.55
N CYS A 71 -1.78 6.30 21.37
CA CYS A 71 -1.69 4.89 21.00
C CYS A 71 -2.68 4.48 19.86
N ASN A 72 -3.48 5.43 19.35
CA ASN A 72 -4.40 5.21 18.25
C ASN A 72 -3.68 5.11 16.90
N ASP A 73 -2.57 5.81 16.71
CA ASP A 73 -1.87 5.86 15.44
C ASP A 73 -1.32 4.50 15.03
N PHE A 74 -0.75 3.74 15.97
CA PHE A 74 -0.25 2.41 15.66
C PHE A 74 -1.35 1.43 15.25
N LYS A 75 -2.54 1.52 15.85
CA LYS A 75 -3.69 0.69 15.47
C LYS A 75 -4.16 1.03 14.07
N SER A 76 -4.23 2.31 13.73
CA SER A 76 -4.63 2.78 12.41
C SER A 76 -3.63 2.32 11.34
N ILE A 77 -2.32 2.43 11.61
CA ILE A 77 -1.25 1.92 10.73
C ILE A 77 -1.40 0.40 10.54
N ALA A 78 -1.59 -0.35 11.63
CA ALA A 78 -1.76 -1.80 11.57
C ALA A 78 -3.01 -2.21 10.77
N VAL A 79 -4.11 -1.48 10.92
CA VAL A 79 -5.35 -1.72 10.16
C VAL A 79 -5.12 -1.43 8.68
N VAL A 80 -4.53 -0.28 8.33
CA VAL A 80 -4.25 0.07 6.92
C VAL A 80 -3.29 -0.94 6.28
N TYR A 81 -2.25 -1.37 7.00
CA TYR A 81 -1.33 -2.39 6.53
C TYR A 81 -2.05 -3.73 6.29
N GLY A 82 -2.85 -4.19 7.26
CA GLY A 82 -3.62 -5.43 7.12
C GLY A 82 -4.63 -5.39 5.97
N LEU A 83 -5.34 -4.25 5.80
CA LEU A 83 -6.22 -4.04 4.65
C LEU A 83 -5.43 -4.03 3.33
N GLY A 84 -4.21 -3.48 3.34
CA GLY A 84 -3.29 -3.53 2.21
C GLY A 84 -2.97 -4.97 1.81
N LEU A 85 -2.58 -5.82 2.74
CA LEU A 85 -2.33 -7.24 2.47
C LEU A 85 -3.55 -7.93 1.83
N VAL A 86 -4.75 -7.69 2.37
CA VAL A 86 -5.99 -8.22 1.81
C VAL A 86 -6.24 -7.69 0.40
N ALA A 87 -6.04 -6.39 0.18
CA ALA A 87 -6.20 -5.77 -1.13
C ALA A 87 -5.22 -6.34 -2.17
N PHE A 88 -3.96 -6.53 -1.80
CA PHE A 88 -2.97 -7.18 -2.67
C PHE A 88 -3.29 -8.66 -2.93
N TYR A 89 -3.86 -9.37 -1.96
CA TYR A 89 -4.36 -10.73 -2.17
C TYR A 89 -5.53 -10.74 -3.16
N ILE A 90 -6.47 -9.82 -3.03
CA ILE A 90 -7.61 -9.68 -3.95
C ILE A 90 -7.12 -9.28 -5.36
N SER A 91 -6.12 -8.39 -5.47
CA SER A 91 -5.56 -7.97 -6.77
C SER A 91 -5.04 -9.15 -7.59
N SER A 92 -4.61 -10.22 -6.92
CA SER A 92 -4.15 -11.45 -7.58
C SER A 92 -5.25 -12.21 -8.35
N TYR A 93 -6.52 -11.87 -8.15
CA TYR A 93 -7.67 -12.40 -8.91
C TYR A 93 -8.14 -11.46 -10.02
N LEU A 94 -7.58 -10.27 -10.09
CA LEU A 94 -7.94 -9.25 -11.06
C LEU A 94 -6.97 -9.28 -12.26
N PRO A 95 -7.35 -8.65 -13.39
CA PRO A 95 -6.44 -8.51 -14.52
C PRO A 95 -5.14 -7.79 -14.14
N ASP A 96 -4.08 -8.05 -14.90
CA ASP A 96 -2.82 -7.32 -14.79
C ASP A 96 -3.07 -5.80 -14.77
N TYR A 97 -2.20 -5.06 -14.08
CA TYR A 97 -2.32 -3.62 -13.81
C TYR A 97 -3.42 -3.19 -12.83
N SER A 98 -4.27 -4.11 -12.32
CA SER A 98 -5.33 -3.81 -11.33
C SER A 98 -4.81 -3.80 -9.89
N SER A 99 -3.62 -3.26 -9.65
CA SER A 99 -3.05 -3.20 -8.30
C SER A 99 -3.70 -2.12 -7.44
N PHE A 100 -3.88 -2.39 -6.16
CA PHE A 100 -4.36 -1.41 -5.18
C PHE A 100 -3.26 -0.51 -4.61
N SER A 101 -2.10 -0.44 -5.26
CA SER A 101 -0.91 0.29 -4.79
C SER A 101 -1.18 1.76 -4.53
N PHE A 102 -1.98 2.42 -5.39
CA PHE A 102 -2.40 3.81 -5.20
C PHE A 102 -3.21 3.98 -3.91
N CYS A 103 -4.26 3.20 -3.73
CA CYS A 103 -5.16 3.30 -2.59
C CYS A 103 -4.43 3.01 -1.28
N PHE A 104 -3.60 1.96 -1.27
CA PHE A 104 -2.78 1.61 -0.12
C PHE A 104 -1.81 2.75 0.24
N ALA A 105 -1.08 3.27 -0.74
CA ALA A 105 -0.12 4.34 -0.53
C ALA A 105 -0.78 5.63 -0.03
N ALA A 106 -1.93 6.00 -0.61
CA ALA A 106 -2.69 7.17 -0.18
C ALA A 106 -3.16 7.02 1.28
N ALA A 107 -3.74 5.88 1.65
CA ALA A 107 -4.18 5.61 3.02
C ALA A 107 -3.02 5.63 4.01
N MET A 108 -1.91 4.96 3.68
CA MET A 108 -0.74 4.89 4.55
C MET A 108 -0.06 6.26 4.71
N ALA A 109 0.01 7.08 3.65
CA ALA A 109 0.57 8.44 3.72
C ALA A 109 -0.25 9.38 4.60
N VAL A 110 -1.57 9.15 4.71
CA VAL A 110 -2.46 9.92 5.59
C VAL A 110 -2.35 9.48 7.03
N VAL A 111 -2.32 8.17 7.28
CA VAL A 111 -2.37 7.59 8.63
C VAL A 111 -0.99 7.60 9.31
N ALA A 112 0.06 7.39 8.54
CA ALA A 112 1.43 7.42 9.04
C ALA A 112 2.18 8.64 8.48
N ASN A 113 2.96 8.40 7.44
CA ASN A 113 3.70 9.44 6.72
C ASN A 113 4.10 8.95 5.32
N ARG A 114 4.75 9.85 4.57
CA ARG A 114 5.22 9.57 3.21
C ARG A 114 6.23 8.41 3.17
N GLU A 115 7.17 8.39 4.07
CA GLU A 115 8.28 7.41 4.08
C GLU A 115 7.75 6.01 4.36
N MET A 116 6.84 5.89 5.34
CA MET A 116 6.16 4.65 5.65
C MET A 116 5.29 4.16 4.48
N ALA A 117 4.57 5.05 3.83
CA ALA A 117 3.76 4.70 2.66
C ALA A 117 4.62 4.15 1.52
N LEU A 118 5.77 4.80 1.25
CA LEU A 118 6.68 4.37 0.20
C LEU A 118 7.38 3.04 0.56
N SER A 119 7.95 2.92 1.75
CA SER A 119 8.69 1.72 2.15
C SER A 119 7.79 0.48 2.20
N THR A 120 6.63 0.59 2.86
CA THR A 120 5.67 -0.53 2.95
C THR A 120 5.04 -0.85 1.59
N GLY A 121 4.71 0.18 0.81
CA GLY A 121 4.12 -0.01 -0.50
C GLY A 121 5.09 -0.64 -1.51
N ILE A 122 6.35 -0.23 -1.53
CA ILE A 122 7.38 -0.86 -2.36
C ILE A 122 7.55 -2.33 -1.96
N PHE A 123 7.64 -2.61 -0.65
CA PHE A 123 7.76 -3.98 -0.18
C PHE A 123 6.59 -4.86 -0.63
N LEU A 124 5.35 -4.41 -0.43
CA LEU A 124 4.16 -5.16 -0.84
C LEU A 124 4.07 -5.36 -2.36
N ASN A 125 4.48 -4.34 -3.14
CA ASN A 125 4.55 -4.48 -4.60
C ASN A 125 5.60 -5.50 -5.04
N LEU A 126 6.79 -5.51 -4.42
CA LEU A 126 7.84 -6.49 -4.71
C LEU A 126 7.41 -7.90 -4.31
N LEU A 127 6.79 -8.05 -3.13
CA LEU A 127 6.25 -9.32 -2.66
C LEU A 127 5.16 -9.85 -3.59
N ALA A 128 4.22 -8.99 -3.99
CA ALA A 128 3.18 -9.35 -4.94
C ALA A 128 3.75 -9.68 -6.33
N ALA A 129 4.69 -8.88 -6.83
CA ALA A 129 5.34 -9.13 -8.12
C ALA A 129 6.06 -10.47 -8.15
N TYR A 130 6.80 -10.80 -7.10
CA TYR A 130 7.50 -12.08 -7.01
C TYR A 130 6.52 -13.25 -6.92
N THR A 131 5.54 -13.16 -6.01
CA THR A 131 4.59 -14.26 -5.78
C THR A 131 3.60 -14.47 -6.93
N GLN A 132 3.30 -13.43 -7.72
CA GLN A 132 2.35 -13.49 -8.84
C GLN A 132 3.04 -13.56 -10.20
N ASN A 133 4.38 -13.60 -10.25
CA ASN A 133 5.17 -13.56 -11.48
C ASN A 133 4.81 -12.38 -12.39
N TRP A 134 4.70 -11.18 -11.80
CA TRP A 134 4.38 -9.98 -12.58
C TRP A 134 5.47 -9.68 -13.60
N ASP A 135 5.04 -9.25 -14.77
CA ASP A 135 5.94 -8.62 -15.73
C ASP A 135 6.53 -7.32 -15.14
N ILE A 136 7.73 -6.96 -15.57
CA ILE A 136 8.41 -5.73 -15.13
C ILE A 136 7.56 -4.48 -15.37
N HIS A 137 6.76 -4.45 -16.45
CA HIS A 137 5.90 -3.32 -16.78
C HIS A 137 4.71 -3.19 -15.82
N VAL A 138 4.17 -4.32 -15.33
CA VAL A 138 3.13 -4.35 -14.29
C VAL A 138 3.68 -3.83 -12.96
N LEU A 139 4.89 -4.27 -12.59
CA LEU A 139 5.57 -3.78 -11.40
C LEU A 139 5.86 -2.28 -11.50
N MET A 140 6.36 -1.80 -12.65
CA MET A 140 6.59 -0.37 -12.89
C MET A 140 5.31 0.45 -12.74
N ALA A 141 4.20 -0.01 -13.35
CA ALA A 141 2.92 0.67 -13.21
C ALA A 141 2.48 0.75 -11.75
N SER A 142 2.59 -0.35 -11.00
CA SER A 142 2.22 -0.41 -9.59
C SER A 142 3.06 0.52 -8.72
N VAL A 143 4.37 0.60 -8.96
CA VAL A 143 5.26 1.53 -8.24
C VAL A 143 4.96 2.98 -8.61
N LEU A 144 4.71 3.30 -9.88
CA LEU A 144 4.31 4.65 -10.30
C LEU A 144 2.96 5.06 -9.70
N LEU A 145 1.99 4.15 -9.63
CA LEU A 145 0.70 4.39 -8.97
C LEU A 145 0.87 4.60 -7.46
N LEU A 146 1.77 3.88 -6.82
CA LEU A 146 2.13 4.06 -5.42
C LEU A 146 2.70 5.45 -5.16
N LEU A 147 3.65 5.90 -5.99
CA LEU A 147 4.23 7.24 -5.91
C LEU A 147 3.15 8.32 -6.11
N LEU A 148 2.30 8.15 -7.13
CA LEU A 148 1.20 9.07 -7.40
C LEU A 148 0.24 9.16 -6.22
N GLY A 149 -0.19 8.01 -5.65
CA GLY A 149 -1.09 7.95 -4.49
C GLY A 149 -0.51 8.64 -3.26
N THR A 150 0.78 8.40 -2.98
CA THR A 150 1.48 9.04 -1.86
C THR A 150 1.53 10.56 -2.01
N MET A 151 1.86 11.05 -3.21
CA MET A 151 1.96 12.49 -3.47
C MET A 151 0.60 13.18 -3.41
N LEU A 152 -0.42 12.59 -4.02
CA LEU A 152 -1.75 13.20 -4.11
C LEU A 152 -2.49 13.18 -2.77
N ALA A 153 -2.29 12.15 -1.94
CA ALA A 153 -2.89 12.10 -0.60
C ALA A 153 -2.41 13.25 0.30
N LEU A 154 -1.15 13.63 0.17
CA LEU A 154 -0.59 14.76 0.92
C LEU A 154 -1.07 16.11 0.35
N ALA A 155 -1.11 16.25 -0.98
CA ALA A 155 -1.61 17.46 -1.64
C ALA A 155 -3.13 17.67 -1.42
N GLY A 156 -3.88 16.58 -1.29
CA GLY A 156 -5.34 16.62 -1.07
C GLY A 156 -5.77 17.23 0.27
N LYS A 157 -4.84 17.41 1.22
CA LYS A 157 -5.11 18.14 2.47
C LYS A 157 -5.32 19.63 2.25
N GLU A 158 -4.92 20.18 1.11
CA GLU A 158 -5.08 21.59 0.76
C GLU A 158 -6.35 21.80 -0.07
N LYS A 159 -7.36 22.45 0.51
CA LYS A 159 -8.69 22.65 -0.12
C LYS A 159 -8.64 23.27 -1.53
N HIS A 160 -7.70 24.17 -1.78
CA HIS A 160 -7.57 24.84 -3.09
C HIS A 160 -7.00 23.92 -4.18
N LEU A 161 -6.35 22.81 -3.82
CA LEU A 161 -5.80 21.85 -4.77
C LEU A 161 -6.73 20.67 -5.06
N HIS A 162 -7.87 20.57 -4.36
CA HIS A 162 -8.74 19.41 -4.40
C HIS A 162 -9.15 18.97 -5.83
N LEU A 163 -9.61 19.91 -6.65
CA LEU A 163 -9.99 19.62 -8.05
C LEU A 163 -8.79 19.13 -8.88
N TRP A 164 -7.63 19.76 -8.71
CA TRP A 164 -6.41 19.35 -9.42
C TRP A 164 -5.94 17.95 -8.98
N VAL A 165 -6.03 17.67 -7.70
CA VAL A 165 -5.67 16.36 -7.14
C VAL A 165 -6.54 15.26 -7.73
N GLN A 166 -7.86 15.48 -7.83
CA GLN A 166 -8.79 14.55 -8.46
C GLN A 166 -8.49 14.35 -9.95
N PHE A 167 -8.28 15.45 -10.67
CA PHE A 167 -7.94 15.40 -12.10
C PHE A 167 -6.64 14.63 -12.34
N ILE A 168 -5.58 14.93 -11.58
CA ILE A 168 -4.29 14.26 -11.70
C ILE A 168 -4.40 12.78 -11.28
N SER A 169 -5.20 12.45 -10.26
CA SER A 169 -5.43 11.06 -9.86
C SER A 169 -6.04 10.24 -11.00
N PHE A 170 -7.09 10.74 -11.63
CA PHE A 170 -7.77 10.04 -12.72
C PHE A 170 -6.91 9.93 -13.97
N PHE A 171 -6.49 11.06 -14.52
CA PHE A 171 -5.73 11.08 -15.78
C PHE A 171 -4.31 10.55 -15.62
N GLY A 172 -3.66 10.81 -14.49
CA GLY A 172 -2.35 10.25 -14.17
C GLY A 172 -2.37 8.72 -14.13
N THR A 173 -3.41 8.13 -13.53
CA THR A 173 -3.60 6.67 -13.54
C THR A 173 -3.75 6.14 -14.97
N ILE A 174 -4.59 6.78 -15.81
CA ILE A 174 -4.77 6.36 -17.21
C ILE A 174 -3.43 6.42 -17.96
N VAL A 175 -2.69 7.52 -17.82
CA VAL A 175 -1.39 7.69 -18.49
C VAL A 175 -0.40 6.62 -18.03
N ILE A 176 -0.27 6.36 -16.73
CA ILE A 176 0.66 5.37 -16.20
C ILE A 176 0.33 3.98 -16.74
N VAL A 177 -0.92 3.52 -16.57
CA VAL A 177 -1.33 2.18 -16.97
C VAL A 177 -1.19 1.98 -18.49
N THR A 178 -1.66 2.95 -19.30
CA THR A 178 -1.58 2.84 -20.76
C THR A 178 -0.16 2.91 -21.28
N SER A 179 0.71 3.73 -20.67
CA SER A 179 2.12 3.84 -21.08
C SER A 179 2.90 2.57 -20.75
N CYS A 180 2.71 1.99 -19.56
CA CYS A 180 3.36 0.75 -19.17
C CYS A 180 2.88 -0.42 -20.04
N TYR A 181 1.58 -0.49 -20.33
CA TYR A 181 1.04 -1.50 -21.23
C TYR A 181 1.59 -1.35 -22.66
N TYR A 182 1.66 -0.11 -23.17
CA TYR A 182 2.26 0.14 -24.49
C TYR A 182 3.73 -0.27 -24.56
N ALA A 183 4.48 -0.04 -23.49
CA ALA A 183 5.88 -0.46 -23.40
C ALA A 183 6.04 -2.00 -23.42
N GLN A 184 5.04 -2.74 -22.96
CA GLN A 184 5.03 -4.20 -23.01
C GLN A 184 4.69 -4.76 -24.40
N ASP A 185 3.57 -4.31 -24.98
CA ASP A 185 2.97 -4.94 -26.18
C ASP A 185 3.18 -4.13 -27.48
N PHE A 186 3.68 -2.87 -27.39
CA PHE A 186 3.77 -1.91 -28.50
C PHE A 186 2.45 -1.63 -29.24
N ILE A 187 1.31 -2.15 -28.74
CA ILE A 187 -0.02 -1.99 -29.31
C ILE A 187 -1.00 -1.69 -28.18
N ILE A 188 -1.70 -0.55 -28.26
CA ILE A 188 -2.73 -0.21 -27.29
C ILE A 188 -4.07 -0.83 -27.74
N LYS A 189 -4.54 -1.82 -26.98
CA LYS A 189 -5.88 -2.40 -27.18
C LYS A 189 -6.92 -1.54 -26.48
N GLY A 190 -8.07 -1.31 -27.11
CA GLY A 190 -9.16 -0.50 -26.49
C GLY A 190 -9.58 -0.96 -25.10
N ARG A 191 -9.46 -2.26 -24.81
CA ARG A 191 -9.74 -2.83 -23.47
C ARG A 191 -8.84 -2.26 -22.38
N VAL A 192 -7.60 -1.88 -22.70
CA VAL A 192 -6.65 -1.30 -21.74
C VAL A 192 -7.08 0.09 -21.31
N PHE A 193 -7.59 0.92 -22.23
CA PHE A 193 -8.15 2.20 -21.89
C PHE A 193 -9.35 2.08 -20.95
N VAL A 194 -10.24 1.10 -21.20
CA VAL A 194 -11.37 0.84 -20.30
C VAL A 194 -10.88 0.42 -18.93
N LEU A 195 -9.92 -0.50 -18.86
CA LEU A 195 -9.33 -0.94 -17.59
C LEU A 195 -8.67 0.24 -16.85
N ALA A 196 -7.83 1.02 -17.55
CA ALA A 196 -7.17 2.19 -16.98
C ALA A 196 -8.17 3.25 -16.47
N ALA A 197 -9.28 3.47 -17.20
CA ALA A 197 -10.33 4.38 -16.77
C ALA A 197 -11.08 3.86 -15.54
N VAL A 198 -11.33 2.56 -15.45
CA VAL A 198 -11.95 1.94 -14.26
C VAL A 198 -11.02 2.08 -13.04
N ILE A 199 -9.74 1.76 -13.18
CA ILE A 199 -8.75 1.91 -12.10
C ILE A 199 -8.64 3.39 -11.69
N GLY A 200 -8.56 4.30 -12.66
CA GLY A 200 -8.54 5.74 -12.41
C GLY A 200 -9.78 6.22 -11.66
N GLY A 201 -10.95 5.72 -12.01
CA GLY A 201 -12.22 5.99 -11.32
C GLY A 201 -12.22 5.49 -9.87
N VAL A 202 -11.72 4.28 -9.63
CA VAL A 202 -11.57 3.72 -8.27
C VAL A 202 -10.60 4.56 -7.45
N ASN A 203 -9.45 4.92 -7.99
CA ASN A 203 -8.45 5.75 -7.32
C ASN A 203 -9.00 7.13 -6.96
N LEU A 204 -9.75 7.75 -7.89
CA LEU A 204 -10.41 9.04 -7.67
C LEU A 204 -11.44 8.95 -6.54
N LEU A 205 -12.35 7.97 -6.59
CA LEU A 205 -13.37 7.77 -5.55
C LEU A 205 -12.73 7.50 -4.18
N PHE A 206 -11.69 6.68 -4.14
CA PHE A 206 -10.98 6.38 -2.90
C PHE A 206 -10.35 7.65 -2.32
N LEU A 207 -9.68 8.45 -3.15
CA LEU A 207 -9.05 9.69 -2.71
C LEU A 207 -10.08 10.72 -2.22
N GLU A 208 -11.23 10.81 -2.88
CA GLU A 208 -12.36 11.65 -2.46
C GLU A 208 -12.88 11.25 -1.08
N ILE A 209 -13.10 9.96 -0.85
CA ILE A 209 -13.54 9.45 0.45
C ILE A 209 -12.48 9.74 1.52
N LEU A 210 -11.21 9.52 1.19
CA LEU A 210 -10.10 9.74 2.11
C LEU A 210 -9.97 11.22 2.51
N THR A 211 -10.05 12.13 1.55
CA THR A 211 -9.96 13.58 1.80
C THR A 211 -11.13 14.10 2.61
N ARG A 212 -12.35 13.62 2.34
CA ARG A 212 -13.54 13.97 3.14
C ARG A 212 -13.46 13.47 4.57
N SER A 213 -12.90 12.27 4.79
CA SER A 213 -12.74 11.73 6.14
C SER A 213 -11.74 12.49 6.99
N LEU A 214 -10.90 13.33 6.36
CA LEU A 214 -9.93 14.20 7.02
C LEU A 214 -10.44 15.61 7.30
N GLU A 215 -11.58 16.00 6.72
CA GLU A 215 -12.21 17.27 7.05
C GLU A 215 -12.78 17.15 8.47
N PRO A 216 -12.35 18.00 9.43
CA PRO A 216 -12.98 18.02 10.74
C PRO A 216 -14.44 18.46 10.55
N ASP A 217 -15.36 17.74 11.18
CA ASP A 217 -16.77 18.14 11.27
C ASP A 217 -16.82 19.61 11.77
N VAL A 218 -17.27 20.50 10.89
CA VAL A 218 -17.46 21.93 11.20
C VAL A 218 -18.80 22.10 11.91
#